data_52358e8b20747e7c933884987bfd37c3
#
_entry.id   52358e8b20747e7c933884987bfd37c3
#
_cell.length_a   1.000
_cell.length_b   1.000
_cell.length_c   1.000
_cell.angle_alpha   90.00
_cell.angle_beta   90.00
_cell.angle_gamma   90.00
#
_symmetry.space_group_name_H-M   'P 1'
#
loop_
_entity.id
_entity.type
_entity.pdbx_description
1 polymer ?
#
loop_
_entity_poly.entity_id
_entity_poly.type
_entity_poly.pdbx_seq_one_letter_code
_entity_poly.pdbx_strand_id
1 'polypeptide(L)'
;MYFNYLEKADPEITAAIKREIGRQESKIEMIASENFVNYEVMEAMGSALTNKYAEGYPGKRYYGGCEFVDEVEQMAIDRAKKIFGAEHANVQAHSGANANTAVYQAVLDYGGLRSVLRLLVCMYPP
;
A
#
# COMPACT_ATOMS: atom_id res chain seq x y z
N MET A 1 -9.54 -16.97 7.04
CA MET A 1 -9.72 -16.47 5.65
C MET A 1 -10.25 -17.62 4.79
N TYR A 2 -11.30 -17.40 4.03
CA TYR A 2 -11.93 -18.43 3.20
C TYR A 2 -11.47 -18.29 1.75
N PHE A 3 -10.86 -19.32 1.18
CA PHE A 3 -10.34 -19.33 -0.19
C PHE A 3 -11.23 -20.12 -1.16
N ASN A 4 -12.55 -20.04 -1.02
CA ASN A 4 -13.50 -20.88 -1.74
C ASN A 4 -13.35 -20.86 -3.28
N TYR A 5 -13.00 -19.74 -3.86
CA TYR A 5 -12.80 -19.61 -5.29
C TYR A 5 -11.37 -19.96 -5.69
N LEU A 6 -10.38 -19.45 -4.94
CA LEU A 6 -8.97 -19.67 -5.24
C LEU A 6 -8.59 -21.15 -5.10
N GLU A 7 -9.10 -21.85 -4.08
CA GLU A 7 -8.81 -23.27 -3.85
C GLU A 7 -9.30 -24.15 -5.01
N LYS A 8 -10.37 -23.75 -5.68
CA LYS A 8 -10.89 -24.46 -6.86
C LYS A 8 -10.11 -24.11 -8.14
N ALA A 9 -9.68 -22.87 -8.27
CA ALA A 9 -9.00 -22.37 -9.46
C ALA A 9 -7.50 -22.69 -9.45
N ASP A 10 -6.85 -22.57 -8.28
CA ASP A 10 -5.41 -22.79 -8.09
C ASP A 10 -5.12 -23.35 -6.69
N PRO A 11 -5.16 -24.67 -6.54
CA PRO A 11 -4.89 -25.32 -5.26
C PRO A 11 -3.42 -25.19 -4.82
N GLU A 12 -2.47 -25.01 -5.74
CA GLU A 12 -1.05 -24.88 -5.40
C GLU A 12 -0.78 -23.54 -4.70
N ILE A 13 -1.29 -22.45 -5.26
CA ILE A 13 -1.21 -21.11 -4.64
C ILE A 13 -1.97 -21.11 -3.30
N THR A 14 -3.15 -21.71 -3.24
CA THR A 14 -3.90 -21.80 -1.98
C THR A 14 -3.13 -22.54 -0.89
N ALA A 15 -2.48 -23.64 -1.25
CA ALA A 15 -1.64 -24.39 -0.32
C ALA A 15 -0.42 -23.57 0.15
N ALA A 16 0.20 -22.80 -0.72
CA ALA A 16 1.30 -21.90 -0.36
C ALA A 16 0.85 -20.82 0.63
N ILE A 17 -0.28 -20.17 0.37
CA ILE A 17 -0.85 -19.14 1.26
C ILE A 17 -1.21 -19.74 2.63
N LYS A 18 -1.82 -20.93 2.67
CA LYS A 18 -2.13 -21.63 3.94
C LYS A 18 -0.87 -21.93 4.75
N ARG A 19 0.24 -22.33 4.10
CA ARG A 19 1.53 -22.52 4.78
C ARG A 19 2.09 -21.22 5.33
N GLU A 20 2.00 -20.13 4.58
CA GLU A 20 2.43 -18.81 5.04
C GLU A 20 1.61 -18.33 6.25
N ILE A 21 0.30 -18.51 6.23
CA ILE A 21 -0.56 -18.23 7.40
C ILE A 21 -0.06 -19.02 8.63
N GLY A 22 0.18 -20.32 8.48
CA GLY A 22 0.70 -21.14 9.57
C GLY A 22 2.10 -20.72 10.03
N ARG A 23 2.94 -20.21 9.12
CA ARG A 23 4.25 -19.62 9.49
C ARG A 23 4.05 -18.39 10.36
N GLN A 24 3.20 -17.47 9.93
CA GLN A 24 2.91 -16.23 10.69
C GLN A 24 2.30 -16.50 12.06
N GLU A 25 1.42 -17.49 12.18
CA GLU A 25 0.80 -17.86 13.45
C GLU A 25 1.77 -18.56 14.42
N SER A 26 2.77 -19.28 13.89
CA SER A 26 3.69 -20.10 14.69
C SER A 26 5.06 -19.46 14.95
N LYS A 27 5.36 -18.32 14.37
CA LYS A 27 6.66 -17.64 14.50
C LYS A 27 6.49 -16.24 15.07
N ILE A 28 7.54 -15.75 15.72
CA ILE A 28 7.64 -14.35 16.14
C ILE A 28 8.28 -13.58 15.01
N GLU A 29 7.58 -12.56 14.51
CA GLU A 29 8.12 -11.66 13.52
C GLU A 29 9.01 -10.61 14.20
N MET A 30 10.28 -10.55 13.76
CA MET A 30 11.30 -9.65 14.32
C MET A 30 11.65 -8.49 13.41
N ILE A 31 11.02 -8.39 12.23
CA ILE A 31 11.25 -7.30 11.28
C ILE A 31 10.38 -6.12 11.68
N ALA A 32 11.00 -5.03 12.15
CA ALA A 32 10.32 -3.86 12.69
C ALA A 32 9.39 -3.13 11.67
N SER A 33 9.62 -3.31 10.38
CA SER A 33 8.80 -2.72 9.31
C SER A 33 7.58 -3.57 8.93
N GLU A 34 7.47 -4.79 9.43
CA GLU A 34 6.31 -5.65 9.16
C GLU A 34 5.18 -5.39 10.15
N ASN A 35 3.95 -5.43 9.67
CA ASN A 35 2.74 -5.28 10.46
C ASN A 35 1.69 -6.28 10.01
N PHE A 36 1.11 -6.99 10.97
CA PHE A 36 -0.03 -7.85 10.71
C PHE A 36 -1.29 -6.99 10.54
N VAL A 37 -1.80 -6.94 9.33
CA VAL A 37 -3.06 -6.24 9.04
C VAL A 37 -4.26 -7.08 9.47
N ASN A 38 -5.35 -6.43 9.83
CA ASN A 38 -6.60 -7.10 10.13
C ASN A 38 -7.33 -7.57 8.85
N TYR A 39 -8.35 -8.39 9.02
CA TYR A 39 -9.09 -8.98 7.90
C TYR A 39 -9.81 -7.94 7.04
N GLU A 40 -10.28 -6.85 7.62
CA GLU A 40 -10.97 -5.76 6.92
C GLU A 40 -10.08 -5.08 5.89
N VAL A 41 -8.79 -4.92 6.20
CA VAL A 41 -7.80 -4.39 5.24
C VAL A 41 -7.62 -5.36 4.08
N MET A 42 -7.51 -6.65 4.35
CA MET A 42 -7.36 -7.67 3.31
C MET A 42 -8.60 -7.78 2.42
N GLU A 43 -9.79 -7.69 2.99
CA GLU A 43 -11.05 -7.67 2.23
C GLU A 43 -11.16 -6.44 1.33
N ALA A 44 -10.80 -5.26 1.83
CA ALA A 44 -10.81 -4.04 1.03
C ALA A 44 -9.84 -4.12 -0.16
N MET A 45 -8.63 -4.65 0.06
CA MET A 45 -7.63 -4.83 -0.99
C MET A 45 -8.06 -5.84 -2.06
N GLY A 46 -8.72 -6.92 -1.68
CA GLY A 46 -9.21 -7.96 -2.57
C GLY A 46 -10.61 -7.71 -3.14
N SER A 47 -11.13 -6.51 -3.03
CA SER A 47 -12.47 -6.15 -3.48
C SER A 47 -12.54 -5.82 -4.97
N ALA A 48 -13.74 -5.51 -5.46
CA ALA A 48 -14.00 -5.06 -6.83
C ALA A 48 -13.25 -3.77 -7.20
N LEU A 49 -12.76 -3.01 -6.24
CA LEU A 49 -11.92 -1.82 -6.46
C LEU A 49 -10.62 -2.16 -7.22
N THR A 50 -10.12 -3.38 -7.08
CA THR A 50 -8.97 -3.91 -7.82
C THR A 50 -9.15 -3.84 -9.35
N ASN A 51 -10.38 -3.87 -9.84
CA ASN A 51 -10.68 -3.85 -11.28
C ASN A 51 -10.69 -2.45 -11.88
N LYS A 52 -10.68 -1.39 -11.05
CA LYS A 52 -10.86 -0.03 -11.55
C LYS A 52 -9.56 0.73 -11.66
N TYR A 53 -9.25 1.13 -12.86
CA TYR A 53 -8.17 2.08 -13.15
C TYR A 53 -8.65 3.51 -12.86
N ALA A 54 -7.88 4.27 -12.02
CA ALA A 54 -8.32 5.57 -11.49
C ALA A 54 -7.19 6.62 -11.50
N GLU A 55 -6.54 6.79 -12.66
CA GLU A 55 -5.54 7.84 -12.85
C GLU A 55 -6.12 9.23 -12.64
N GLY A 56 -5.34 10.10 -12.04
CA GLY A 56 -5.74 11.45 -11.63
C GLY A 56 -6.10 11.50 -10.14
N TYR A 57 -6.90 12.47 -9.77
CA TYR A 57 -7.32 12.71 -8.38
C TYR A 57 -8.84 12.70 -8.27
N PRO A 58 -9.42 12.55 -7.07
CA PRO A 58 -10.87 12.66 -6.87
C PRO A 58 -11.46 13.89 -7.55
N GLY A 59 -12.50 13.68 -8.37
CA GLY A 59 -13.12 14.73 -9.17
C GLY A 59 -12.32 15.23 -10.38
N LYS A 60 -11.10 14.72 -10.60
CA LYS A 60 -10.21 15.10 -11.73
C LYS A 60 -9.54 13.86 -12.31
N ARG A 61 -10.35 12.88 -12.73
CA ARG A 61 -9.88 11.63 -13.33
C ARG A 61 -9.71 11.75 -14.84
N TYR A 62 -8.80 10.95 -15.38
CA TYR A 62 -8.63 10.84 -16.84
C TYR A 62 -9.71 9.96 -17.49
N TYR A 63 -10.38 9.11 -16.70
CA TYR A 63 -11.37 8.15 -17.17
C TYR A 63 -12.67 8.25 -16.38
N GLY A 64 -13.78 7.84 -17.02
CA GLY A 64 -15.09 7.75 -16.38
C GLY A 64 -15.22 6.55 -15.42
N GLY A 65 -16.32 6.50 -14.67
CA GLY A 65 -16.66 5.40 -13.78
C GLY A 65 -15.86 5.39 -12.49
N CYS A 66 -15.38 6.54 -12.05
CA CYS A 66 -14.56 6.68 -10.84
C CYS A 66 -15.33 7.21 -9.64
N GLU A 67 -16.64 7.34 -9.72
CA GLU A 67 -17.50 7.97 -8.71
C GLU A 67 -17.28 7.33 -7.32
N PHE A 68 -17.30 6.01 -7.25
CA PHE A 68 -17.13 5.29 -5.98
C PHE A 68 -15.67 5.16 -5.54
N VAL A 69 -14.75 5.10 -6.48
CA VAL A 69 -13.30 5.15 -6.17
C VAL A 69 -12.94 6.51 -5.59
N ASP A 70 -13.53 7.59 -6.10
CA ASP A 70 -13.35 8.94 -5.57
C ASP A 70 -13.81 9.04 -4.11
N GLU A 71 -14.95 8.44 -3.76
CA GLU A 71 -15.43 8.38 -2.38
C GLU A 71 -14.44 7.65 -1.47
N VAL A 72 -13.91 6.50 -1.91
CA VAL A 72 -12.96 5.71 -1.13
C VAL A 72 -11.65 6.46 -0.94
N GLU A 73 -11.11 7.07 -2.00
CA GLU A 73 -9.88 7.86 -1.92
C GLU A 73 -10.05 9.09 -1.05
N GLN A 74 -11.18 9.80 -1.17
CA GLN A 74 -11.47 10.95 -0.32
C GLN A 74 -11.59 10.56 1.15
N MET A 75 -12.27 9.46 1.48
CA MET A 75 -12.31 8.94 2.85
C MET A 75 -10.91 8.62 3.39
N ALA A 76 -10.04 8.04 2.56
CA ALA A 76 -8.66 7.74 2.97
C ALA A 76 -7.87 9.03 3.26
N ILE A 77 -7.99 10.06 2.40
CA ILE A 77 -7.38 11.38 2.59
C ILE A 77 -7.86 12.00 3.91
N ASP A 78 -9.16 12.03 4.14
CA ASP A 78 -9.75 12.69 5.32
C ASP A 78 -9.34 11.98 6.62
N ARG A 79 -9.30 10.65 6.59
CA ARG A 79 -8.83 9.83 7.73
C ARG A 79 -7.35 10.03 8.00
N ALA A 80 -6.51 10.06 6.96
CA ALA A 80 -5.07 10.34 7.11
C ALA A 80 -4.84 11.74 7.70
N LYS A 81 -5.53 12.76 7.18
CA LYS A 81 -5.46 14.12 7.73
C LYS A 81 -5.85 14.16 9.23
N LYS A 82 -6.91 13.45 9.59
CA LYS A 82 -7.37 13.38 10.98
C LYS A 82 -6.37 12.68 11.90
N ILE A 83 -5.79 11.57 11.46
CA ILE A 83 -4.85 10.77 12.27
C ILE A 83 -3.56 11.55 12.52
N PHE A 84 -3.04 12.22 11.50
CA PHE A 84 -1.75 12.91 11.56
C PHE A 84 -1.87 14.41 11.89
N GLY A 85 -3.08 14.95 12.04
CA GLY A 85 -3.30 16.38 12.25
C GLY A 85 -2.80 17.24 11.08
N ALA A 86 -2.81 16.68 9.87
CA ALA A 86 -2.24 17.32 8.69
C ALA A 86 -3.30 18.12 7.91
N GLU A 87 -2.88 19.23 7.30
CA GLU A 87 -3.75 20.03 6.41
C GLU A 87 -3.99 19.33 5.08
N HIS A 88 -2.99 18.57 4.60
CA HIS A 88 -3.02 17.84 3.33
C HIS A 88 -2.55 16.41 3.50
N ALA A 89 -3.08 15.50 2.69
CA ALA A 89 -2.61 14.12 2.59
C ALA A 89 -2.69 13.64 1.14
N ASN A 90 -1.69 12.88 0.71
CA ASN A 90 -1.71 12.13 -0.54
C ASN A 90 -1.65 10.64 -0.18
N VAL A 91 -2.61 9.87 -0.66
CA VAL A 91 -2.74 8.44 -0.36
C VAL A 91 -2.47 7.55 -1.58
N GLN A 92 -1.92 8.13 -2.66
CA GLN A 92 -1.70 7.42 -3.92
C GLN A 92 -0.31 6.79 -4.05
N ALA A 93 0.60 7.02 -3.09
CA ALA A 93 1.92 6.42 -3.14
C ALA A 93 1.83 4.89 -3.18
N HIS A 94 2.50 4.26 -4.16
CA HIS A 94 2.45 2.79 -4.36
C HIS A 94 3.24 2.02 -3.30
N SER A 95 4.16 2.69 -2.61
CA SER A 95 4.99 2.10 -1.56
C SER A 95 5.59 3.19 -0.66
N GLY A 96 6.12 2.80 0.49
CA GLY A 96 6.89 3.71 1.35
C GLY A 96 8.10 4.32 0.63
N ALA A 97 8.78 3.55 -0.21
CA ALA A 97 9.89 4.04 -1.03
C ALA A 97 9.45 5.13 -2.01
N ASN A 98 8.27 4.95 -2.65
CA ASN A 98 7.71 5.95 -3.54
C ASN A 98 7.31 7.23 -2.78
N ALA A 99 6.67 7.10 -1.62
CA ALA A 99 6.32 8.24 -0.76
C ALA A 99 7.57 9.01 -0.31
N ASN A 100 8.60 8.30 0.16
CA ASN A 100 9.86 8.90 0.56
C ASN A 100 10.55 9.63 -0.60
N THR A 101 10.57 9.05 -1.79
CA THR A 101 11.15 9.68 -2.97
C THR A 101 10.42 10.99 -3.30
N ALA A 102 9.09 11.01 -3.22
CA ALA A 102 8.31 12.23 -3.45
C ALA A 102 8.67 13.33 -2.43
N VAL A 103 8.79 12.98 -1.14
CA VAL A 103 9.20 13.92 -0.10
C VAL A 103 10.61 14.45 -0.35
N TYR A 104 11.57 13.57 -0.68
CA TYR A 104 12.94 14.00 -0.97
C TYR A 104 13.01 14.95 -2.15
N GLN A 105 12.26 14.70 -3.21
CA GLN A 105 12.19 15.58 -4.38
C GLN A 105 11.54 16.94 -4.05
N ALA A 106 10.63 16.98 -3.09
CA ALA A 106 9.96 18.20 -2.69
C ALA A 106 10.84 19.11 -1.79
N VAL A 107 11.73 18.52 -0.97
CA VAL A 107 12.43 19.27 0.09
C VAL A 107 13.96 19.38 -0.11
N LEU A 108 14.53 18.63 -1.05
CA LEU A 108 15.98 18.62 -1.29
C LEU A 108 16.35 19.24 -2.64
N ASP A 109 17.40 20.03 -2.63
CA ASP A 109 18.01 20.53 -3.86
C ASP A 109 18.64 19.40 -4.69
N TYR A 110 18.82 19.66 -5.98
CA TYR A 110 19.46 18.75 -6.91
C TYR A 110 20.91 18.45 -6.45
N GLY A 111 21.19 17.24 -6.07
CA GLY A 111 22.48 16.82 -5.49
C GLY A 111 22.41 16.48 -3.99
N GLY A 112 21.45 17.03 -3.23
CA GLY A 112 21.17 16.63 -1.85
C GLY A 112 20.67 15.17 -1.74
N LEU A 113 20.08 14.68 -2.82
CA LEU A 113 19.63 13.28 -2.97
C LEU A 113 20.76 12.24 -2.84
N ARG A 114 22.02 12.62 -3.10
CA ARG A 114 23.17 11.70 -2.98
C ARG A 114 23.35 11.15 -1.56
N SER A 115 23.08 11.95 -0.54
CA SER A 115 23.22 11.52 0.86
C SER A 115 22.11 10.55 1.27
N VAL A 116 20.90 10.74 0.74
CA VAL A 116 19.76 9.86 1.02
C VAL A 116 19.85 8.55 0.24
N LEU A 117 20.26 8.61 -1.03
CA LEU A 117 20.55 7.40 -1.82
C LEU A 117 21.68 6.56 -1.22
N ARG A 118 22.71 7.18 -0.65
CA ARG A 118 23.75 6.46 0.12
C ARG A 118 23.17 5.77 1.36
N LEU A 119 22.29 6.40 2.09
CA LEU A 119 21.58 5.78 3.23
C LEU A 119 20.72 4.60 2.79
N LEU A 120 19.97 4.73 1.70
CA LEU A 120 19.16 3.63 1.15
C LEU A 120 20.02 2.46 0.66
N VAL A 121 21.15 2.72 -0.01
CA VAL A 121 22.09 1.68 -0.47
C VAL A 121 22.79 1.02 0.72
N CYS A 122 23.08 1.74 1.81
CA CYS A 122 23.64 1.14 3.02
C CYS A 122 22.62 0.27 3.79
N MET A 123 21.32 0.49 3.59
CA MET A 123 20.27 -0.34 4.21
C MET A 123 19.96 -1.62 3.41
N TYR A 124 20.44 -1.70 2.16
CA TYR A 124 20.31 -2.88 1.30
C TYR A 124 21.70 -3.17 0.68
N PRO A 125 22.64 -3.79 1.43
CA PRO A 125 23.86 -4.29 0.83
C PRO A 125 23.52 -5.39 -0.19
N PRO A 126 24.27 -5.50 -1.28
CA PRO A 126 24.07 -6.51 -2.32
C PRO A 126 24.19 -7.94 -1.77
#